data_531c0d9e45cbc624aa153750226676f9
#
_entry.id   531c0d9e45cbc624aa153750226676f9
#
_cell.length_a   1.000
_cell.length_b   1.000
_cell.length_c   1.000
_cell.angle_alpha   90.00
_cell.angle_beta   90.00
_cell.angle_gamma   90.00
#
_symmetry.space_group_name_H-M   'P 1'
#
loop_
_entity.id
_entity.type
_entity.pdbx_description
1 polymer ?
#
loop_
_entity_poly.entity_id
_entity_poly.type
_entity_poly.pdbx_seq_one_letter_code
_entity_poly.pdbx_strand_id
1 'polypeptide(L)'
;TAGGHTFGKAHGAGDAGLVGPEPEGAPMEEMGFGWISKYASGKGSDAITSGIEGAWTTNPTVWDNGYFDLLLGYDWKLTKSPAGANIWHAVDQKEEHMAPDAEDKSKKVPTMMTTADMAMREDPEYRKISEHFHKNPDQFQDAFARAWFKLLHRDMGPKTRYIGPEAPSEELIWQDPIPAGNTNYNVDAVKAKISDSGLSIQEMIETAWASAST
;
A
#
# COMPACT_ATOMS: atom_id res chain seq x y z
N THR A 1 -2.37 3.70 -8.26
CA THR A 1 -3.73 3.39 -7.78
C THR A 1 -4.28 2.14 -8.46
N ALA A 2 -4.59 2.16 -9.74
CA ALA A 2 -5.26 1.05 -10.45
C ALA A 2 -4.56 -0.31 -10.25
N GLY A 3 -3.24 -0.37 -10.36
CA GLY A 3 -2.49 -1.61 -10.17
C GLY A 3 -2.57 -2.17 -8.76
N GLY A 4 -2.45 -1.31 -7.75
CA GLY A 4 -2.61 -1.72 -6.35
C GLY A 4 -4.01 -2.22 -6.04
N HIS A 5 -5.03 -1.57 -6.61
CA HIS A 5 -6.43 -1.95 -6.43
C HIS A 5 -6.83 -3.20 -7.24
N THR A 6 -6.07 -3.57 -8.27
CA THR A 6 -6.29 -4.80 -9.02
C THR A 6 -6.16 -6.05 -8.15
N PHE A 7 -5.19 -6.08 -7.22
CA PHE A 7 -4.95 -7.23 -6.33
C PHE A 7 -4.90 -6.84 -4.84
N GLY A 8 -5.59 -5.78 -4.47
CA GLY A 8 -5.64 -5.27 -3.10
C GLY A 8 -7.00 -5.43 -2.44
N LYS A 9 -6.98 -5.35 -1.12
CA LYS A 9 -8.17 -5.27 -0.26
C LYS A 9 -7.93 -4.20 0.79
N ALA A 10 -9.01 -3.54 1.24
CA ALA A 10 -8.97 -2.67 2.40
C ALA A 10 -9.99 -3.19 3.43
N HIS A 11 -9.52 -3.36 4.66
CA HIS A 11 -10.37 -3.74 5.78
C HIS A 11 -10.18 -2.73 6.91
N GLY A 12 -11.26 -2.22 7.46
CA GLY A 12 -11.18 -1.17 8.44
C GLY A 12 -12.54 -0.63 8.84
N ALA A 13 -13.47 -1.54 9.18
CA ALA A 13 -14.83 -1.19 9.56
C ALA A 13 -14.99 -0.89 11.07
N GLY A 14 -13.94 -1.07 11.88
CA GLY A 14 -13.96 -0.77 13.31
C GLY A 14 -14.01 0.74 13.60
N ASP A 15 -14.55 1.10 14.76
CA ASP A 15 -14.64 2.49 15.20
C ASP A 15 -13.25 3.09 15.47
N ALA A 16 -12.94 4.19 14.80
CA ALA A 16 -11.67 4.90 14.97
C ALA A 16 -11.40 5.39 16.39
N GLY A 17 -12.44 5.58 17.20
CA GLY A 17 -12.32 5.93 18.63
C GLY A 17 -11.65 4.84 19.49
N LEU A 18 -11.51 3.63 18.94
CA LEU A 18 -10.84 2.50 19.60
C LEU A 18 -9.35 2.36 19.22
N VAL A 19 -8.82 3.25 18.40
CA VAL A 19 -7.39 3.29 18.07
C VAL A 19 -6.58 3.57 19.32
N GLY A 20 -5.49 2.81 19.52
CA GLY A 20 -4.54 3.01 20.62
C GLY A 20 -3.65 4.24 20.42
N PRO A 21 -2.66 4.44 21.28
CA PRO A 21 -1.74 5.58 21.19
C PRO A 21 -0.89 5.51 19.92
N GLU A 22 -0.43 6.68 19.48
CA GLU A 22 0.56 6.80 18.40
C GLU A 22 1.88 6.10 18.75
N PRO A 23 2.71 5.70 17.76
CA PRO A 23 3.95 4.97 18.00
C PRO A 23 4.87 5.59 19.04
N GLU A 24 5.00 6.93 19.05
CA GLU A 24 5.85 7.64 20.00
C GLU A 24 5.36 7.54 21.45
N GLY A 25 4.06 7.34 21.64
CA GLY A 25 3.43 7.15 22.96
C GLY A 25 3.17 5.69 23.34
N ALA A 26 3.52 4.75 22.46
CA ALA A 26 3.23 3.33 22.63
C ALA A 26 4.28 2.61 23.48
N PRO A 27 3.90 1.51 24.20
CA PRO A 27 4.86 0.59 24.78
C PRO A 27 5.79 -0.01 23.73
N MET A 28 6.96 -0.48 24.17
CA MET A 28 8.01 -1.01 23.26
C MET A 28 7.49 -2.13 22.33
N GLU A 29 6.67 -3.03 22.84
CA GLU A 29 6.09 -4.14 22.08
C GLU A 29 5.10 -3.71 20.97
N GLU A 30 4.69 -2.45 20.99
CA GLU A 30 3.78 -1.87 20.01
C GLU A 30 4.47 -0.88 19.07
N MET A 31 5.74 -0.60 19.30
CA MET A 31 6.52 0.33 18.46
C MET A 31 6.47 -0.09 16.99
N GLY A 32 6.13 0.86 16.14
CA GLY A 32 5.99 0.67 14.69
C GLY A 32 4.60 0.24 14.23
N PHE A 33 3.69 -0.11 15.13
CA PHE A 33 2.31 -0.44 14.79
C PHE A 33 1.33 0.68 15.18
N GLY A 34 1.62 1.44 16.22
CA GLY A 34 0.90 2.62 16.64
C GLY A 34 -0.47 2.41 17.26
N TRP A 35 -1.08 1.25 17.05
CA TRP A 35 -2.48 1.02 17.43
C TRP A 35 -2.70 -0.32 18.14
N ILE A 36 -3.41 -0.25 19.26
CA ILE A 36 -4.01 -1.41 19.92
C ILE A 36 -5.50 -1.37 19.61
N SER A 37 -6.01 -2.36 18.91
CA SER A 37 -7.45 -2.52 18.75
C SER A 37 -7.98 -3.61 19.67
N LYS A 38 -8.99 -3.26 20.47
CA LYS A 38 -9.78 -4.19 21.28
C LYS A 38 -11.17 -4.45 20.69
N TYR A 39 -11.42 -3.96 19.47
CA TYR A 39 -12.70 -4.12 18.82
C TYR A 39 -12.80 -5.52 18.22
N ALA A 40 -13.78 -6.28 18.68
CA ALA A 40 -14.09 -7.64 18.22
C ALA A 40 -12.84 -8.52 18.06
N SER A 41 -12.55 -9.02 16.85
CA SER A 41 -11.37 -9.85 16.59
C SER A 41 -10.07 -9.03 16.43
N GLY A 42 -10.16 -7.72 16.24
CA GLY A 42 -9.03 -6.82 15.96
C GLY A 42 -8.38 -7.03 14.60
N LYS A 43 -8.97 -7.84 13.72
CA LYS A 43 -8.44 -8.17 12.39
C LYS A 43 -9.57 -8.28 11.37
N GLY A 44 -9.20 -8.38 10.08
CA GLY A 44 -10.17 -8.43 8.98
C GLY A 44 -11.06 -7.19 8.99
N SER A 45 -12.36 -7.37 8.88
CA SER A 45 -13.35 -6.29 8.92
C SER A 45 -13.38 -5.54 10.25
N ASP A 46 -12.89 -6.14 11.33
CA ASP A 46 -12.80 -5.52 12.65
C ASP A 46 -11.55 -4.65 12.84
N ALA A 47 -10.68 -4.58 11.84
CA ALA A 47 -9.52 -3.71 11.90
C ALA A 47 -9.93 -2.22 11.91
N ILE A 48 -9.11 -1.40 12.58
CA ILE A 48 -9.31 0.04 12.64
C ILE A 48 -8.27 0.71 11.74
N THR A 49 -8.71 1.23 10.60
CA THR A 49 -7.85 1.88 9.61
C THR A 49 -8.55 3.12 9.03
N SER A 50 -8.62 3.22 7.70
CA SER A 50 -9.29 4.34 6.99
C SER A 50 -10.81 4.35 7.07
N GLY A 51 -11.44 3.31 7.61
CA GLY A 51 -12.88 3.08 7.55
C GLY A 51 -13.38 2.53 6.21
N ILE A 52 -12.50 2.36 5.22
CA ILE A 52 -12.84 1.72 3.95
C ILE A 52 -12.87 0.21 4.14
N GLU A 53 -13.92 -0.44 3.67
CA GLU A 53 -14.07 -1.89 3.78
C GLU A 53 -14.44 -2.48 2.43
N GLY A 54 -13.66 -3.46 1.97
CA GLY A 54 -13.95 -4.24 0.79
C GLY A 54 -12.77 -4.49 -0.15
N ALA A 55 -13.09 -5.10 -1.28
CA ALA A 55 -12.16 -5.35 -2.37
C ALA A 55 -12.63 -4.61 -3.63
N TRP A 56 -11.69 -4.24 -4.47
CA TRP A 56 -11.96 -3.56 -5.76
C TRP A 56 -12.31 -4.54 -6.86
N THR A 57 -11.88 -5.80 -6.73
CA THR A 57 -12.04 -6.81 -7.78
C THR A 57 -12.61 -8.12 -7.24
N THR A 58 -13.09 -8.94 -8.14
CA THR A 58 -13.56 -10.30 -7.84
C THR A 58 -12.46 -11.21 -7.33
N ASN A 59 -11.22 -10.98 -7.78
CA ASN A 59 -10.05 -11.79 -7.44
C ASN A 59 -8.97 -10.95 -6.73
N PRO A 60 -9.20 -10.47 -5.50
CA PRO A 60 -8.34 -9.47 -4.85
C PRO A 60 -6.94 -9.96 -4.46
N THR A 61 -6.60 -11.20 -4.77
CA THR A 61 -5.27 -11.79 -4.52
C THR A 61 -4.56 -12.19 -5.81
N VAL A 62 -5.09 -11.82 -6.96
CA VAL A 62 -4.56 -12.16 -8.27
C VAL A 62 -4.37 -10.90 -9.10
N TRP A 63 -3.25 -10.81 -9.82
CA TRP A 63 -3.06 -9.79 -10.84
C TRP A 63 -3.85 -10.17 -12.10
N ASP A 64 -4.85 -9.36 -12.43
CA ASP A 64 -5.65 -9.46 -13.64
C ASP A 64 -6.15 -8.07 -14.08
N ASN A 65 -6.99 -8.03 -15.10
CA ASN A 65 -7.57 -6.79 -15.61
C ASN A 65 -8.91 -6.42 -14.94
N GLY A 66 -9.32 -7.17 -13.91
CA GLY A 66 -10.63 -7.06 -13.26
C GLY A 66 -10.95 -5.68 -12.70
N TYR A 67 -9.94 -4.91 -12.31
CA TYR A 67 -10.14 -3.53 -11.85
C TYR A 67 -10.80 -2.65 -12.93
N PHE A 68 -10.26 -2.65 -14.15
CA PHE A 68 -10.82 -1.87 -15.24
C PHE A 68 -12.11 -2.46 -15.78
N ASP A 69 -12.24 -3.78 -15.79
CA ASP A 69 -13.48 -4.47 -16.18
C ASP A 69 -14.65 -3.98 -15.32
N LEU A 70 -14.45 -3.89 -14.01
CA LEU A 70 -15.48 -3.44 -13.08
C LEU A 70 -15.65 -1.92 -13.11
N LEU A 71 -14.56 -1.15 -13.01
CA LEU A 71 -14.61 0.31 -12.96
C LEU A 71 -15.32 0.90 -14.17
N LEU A 72 -15.00 0.41 -15.36
CA LEU A 72 -15.55 0.92 -16.63
C LEU A 72 -16.85 0.22 -17.03
N GLY A 73 -17.10 -0.99 -16.53
CA GLY A 73 -18.24 -1.82 -16.93
C GLY A 73 -19.53 -1.60 -16.16
N TYR A 74 -19.46 -0.94 -15.00
CA TYR A 74 -20.64 -0.68 -14.16
C TYR A 74 -20.91 0.81 -14.00
N ASP A 75 -22.15 1.13 -13.68
CA ASP A 75 -22.50 2.39 -13.05
C ASP A 75 -22.32 2.27 -11.55
N TRP A 76 -21.93 3.36 -10.90
CA TRP A 76 -21.53 3.38 -9.50
C TRP A 76 -22.40 4.32 -8.68
N LYS A 77 -22.72 3.92 -7.47
CA LYS A 77 -23.52 4.70 -6.52
C LYS A 77 -22.72 4.91 -5.24
N LEU A 78 -22.62 6.18 -4.83
CA LEU A 78 -22.02 6.55 -3.55
C LEU A 78 -22.81 5.94 -2.39
N THR A 79 -22.11 5.31 -1.48
CA THR A 79 -22.65 4.72 -0.25
C THR A 79 -21.68 4.89 0.91
N LYS A 80 -21.99 4.30 2.04
CA LYS A 80 -21.14 4.30 3.24
C LYS A 80 -20.66 2.90 3.55
N SER A 81 -19.40 2.81 3.98
CA SER A 81 -18.87 1.62 4.63
C SER A 81 -19.51 1.43 6.02
N PRO A 82 -19.34 0.27 6.66
CA PRO A 82 -19.80 0.07 8.04
C PRO A 82 -19.23 1.10 9.03
N ALA A 83 -18.02 1.58 8.82
CA ALA A 83 -17.38 2.64 9.62
C ALA A 83 -17.76 4.06 9.20
N GLY A 84 -18.65 4.23 8.21
CA GLY A 84 -19.14 5.53 7.75
C GLY A 84 -18.30 6.24 6.68
N ALA A 85 -17.23 5.61 6.20
CA ALA A 85 -16.43 6.17 5.10
C ALA A 85 -17.19 6.15 3.77
N ASN A 86 -16.88 7.10 2.88
CA ASN A 86 -17.43 7.12 1.53
C ASN A 86 -16.82 6.02 0.68
N ILE A 87 -17.67 5.14 0.16
CA ILE A 87 -17.33 4.14 -0.84
C ILE A 87 -18.37 4.13 -1.94
N TRP A 88 -18.07 3.50 -3.06
CA TRP A 88 -18.97 3.38 -4.20
C TRP A 88 -19.24 1.91 -4.48
N HIS A 89 -20.51 1.53 -4.62
CA HIS A 89 -20.92 0.20 -5.04
C HIS A 89 -21.45 0.22 -6.46
N ALA A 90 -21.18 -0.87 -7.18
CA ALA A 90 -21.73 -1.07 -8.52
C ALA A 90 -23.26 -1.20 -8.45
N VAL A 91 -23.95 -0.57 -9.40
CA VAL A 91 -25.41 -0.71 -9.56
C VAL A 91 -25.71 -2.04 -10.22
N ASP A 92 -26.63 -2.82 -9.65
CA ASP A 92 -27.06 -4.13 -10.18
C ASP A 92 -25.88 -5.08 -10.46
N GLN A 93 -24.92 -5.12 -9.52
CA GLN A 93 -23.74 -5.95 -9.64
C GLN A 93 -24.10 -7.44 -9.73
N LYS A 94 -23.57 -8.11 -10.73
CA LYS A 94 -23.75 -9.55 -10.92
C LYS A 94 -22.99 -10.33 -9.83
N GLU A 95 -23.55 -11.45 -9.39
CA GLU A 95 -22.93 -12.29 -8.35
C GLU A 95 -21.53 -12.80 -8.76
N GLU A 96 -21.33 -13.11 -10.03
CA GLU A 96 -20.03 -13.52 -10.57
C GLU A 96 -18.93 -12.47 -10.46
N HIS A 97 -19.31 -11.19 -10.30
CA HIS A 97 -18.40 -10.06 -10.14
C HIS A 97 -18.21 -9.60 -8.69
N MET A 98 -18.85 -10.29 -7.74
CA MET A 98 -18.65 -10.01 -6.32
C MET A 98 -17.32 -10.58 -5.83
N ALA A 99 -16.79 -9.96 -4.78
CA ALA A 99 -15.56 -10.38 -4.11
C ALA A 99 -15.85 -11.43 -3.01
N PRO A 100 -14.88 -12.27 -2.65
CA PRO A 100 -15.00 -13.08 -1.43
C PRO A 100 -15.03 -12.19 -0.20
N ASP A 101 -15.81 -12.59 0.81
CA ASP A 101 -15.79 -11.94 2.12
C ASP A 101 -14.39 -11.98 2.76
N ALA A 102 -14.09 -11.01 3.63
CA ALA A 102 -12.78 -10.88 4.27
C ALA A 102 -12.37 -12.09 5.10
N GLU A 103 -13.33 -12.72 5.77
CA GLU A 103 -13.11 -13.79 6.74
C GLU A 103 -13.71 -15.12 6.27
N ASP A 104 -14.88 -15.08 5.68
CA ASP A 104 -15.61 -16.26 5.21
C ASP A 104 -15.62 -16.34 3.68
N LYS A 105 -14.64 -17.03 3.13
CA LYS A 105 -14.49 -17.20 1.67
C LYS A 105 -15.68 -17.89 0.98
N SER A 106 -16.58 -18.51 1.74
CA SER A 106 -17.81 -19.09 1.18
C SER A 106 -18.88 -18.05 0.87
N LYS A 107 -18.74 -16.84 1.43
CA LYS A 107 -19.61 -15.70 1.18
C LYS A 107 -19.04 -14.78 0.14
N LYS A 108 -19.93 -14.13 -0.58
CA LYS A 108 -19.59 -13.08 -1.52
C LYS A 108 -20.17 -11.75 -1.07
N VAL A 109 -19.40 -10.70 -1.27
CA VAL A 109 -19.77 -9.32 -0.95
C VAL A 109 -19.57 -8.43 -2.17
N PRO A 110 -20.29 -7.32 -2.29
CA PRO A 110 -20.09 -6.38 -3.39
C PRO A 110 -18.65 -5.87 -3.42
N THR A 111 -18.10 -5.71 -4.61
CA THR A 111 -16.87 -4.95 -4.81
C THR A 111 -17.15 -3.47 -4.56
N MET A 112 -16.11 -2.72 -4.24
CA MET A 112 -16.24 -1.29 -3.99
C MET A 112 -15.20 -0.50 -4.76
N MET A 113 -15.49 0.77 -4.99
CA MET A 113 -14.53 1.77 -5.46
C MET A 113 -14.45 2.91 -4.45
N THR A 114 -13.30 3.56 -4.39
CA THR A 114 -13.13 4.81 -3.65
C THR A 114 -13.45 6.00 -4.55
N THR A 115 -13.56 7.20 -3.98
CA THR A 115 -13.73 8.43 -4.78
C THR A 115 -12.51 8.68 -5.69
N ALA A 116 -11.32 8.25 -5.28
CA ALA A 116 -10.13 8.32 -6.13
C ALA A 116 -10.23 7.40 -7.36
N ASP A 117 -10.85 6.22 -7.21
CA ASP A 117 -11.10 5.33 -8.35
C ASP A 117 -12.12 5.94 -9.31
N MET A 118 -13.16 6.59 -8.77
CA MET A 118 -14.14 7.28 -9.61
C MET A 118 -13.49 8.39 -10.44
N ALA A 119 -12.45 9.05 -9.93
CA ALA A 119 -11.69 10.01 -10.73
C ALA A 119 -11.01 9.34 -11.94
N MET A 120 -10.56 8.08 -11.83
CA MET A 120 -9.99 7.34 -12.96
C MET A 120 -11.00 7.09 -14.09
N ARG A 121 -12.30 7.12 -13.77
CA ARG A 121 -13.41 6.96 -14.72
C ARG A 121 -13.99 8.28 -15.19
N GLU A 122 -14.19 9.25 -14.30
CA GLU A 122 -14.98 10.46 -14.58
C GLU A 122 -14.14 11.62 -15.13
N ASP A 123 -12.86 11.72 -14.74
CA ASP A 123 -11.95 12.70 -15.33
C ASP A 123 -11.57 12.29 -16.76
N PRO A 124 -11.75 13.16 -17.77
CA PRO A 124 -11.53 12.80 -19.17
C PRO A 124 -10.09 12.33 -19.49
N GLU A 125 -9.09 12.92 -18.84
CA GLU A 125 -7.70 12.57 -19.09
C GLU A 125 -7.35 11.23 -18.42
N TYR A 126 -7.79 11.01 -17.18
CA TYR A 126 -7.60 9.74 -16.51
C TYR A 126 -8.39 8.62 -17.15
N ARG A 127 -9.63 8.88 -17.59
CA ARG A 127 -10.45 7.91 -18.29
C ARG A 127 -9.76 7.41 -19.56
N LYS A 128 -9.19 8.29 -20.34
CA LYS A 128 -8.46 7.95 -21.56
C LYS A 128 -7.29 6.98 -21.27
N ILE A 129 -6.56 7.23 -20.18
CA ILE A 129 -5.47 6.35 -19.73
C ILE A 129 -6.03 5.01 -19.24
N SER A 130 -7.10 5.03 -18.45
CA SER A 130 -7.77 3.83 -17.94
C SER A 130 -8.28 2.93 -19.07
N GLU A 131 -8.95 3.50 -20.06
CA GLU A 131 -9.40 2.79 -21.26
C GLU A 131 -8.24 2.25 -22.11
N HIS A 132 -7.12 2.98 -22.17
CA HIS A 132 -5.92 2.52 -22.85
C HIS A 132 -5.34 1.27 -22.16
N PHE A 133 -5.16 1.31 -20.85
CA PHE A 133 -4.64 0.18 -20.08
C PHE A 133 -5.61 -1.00 -20.02
N HIS A 134 -6.91 -0.75 -20.01
CA HIS A 134 -7.92 -1.79 -20.11
C HIS A 134 -7.75 -2.61 -21.42
N LYS A 135 -7.47 -1.93 -22.51
CA LYS A 135 -7.26 -2.56 -23.84
C LYS A 135 -5.87 -3.15 -24.02
N ASN A 136 -4.90 -2.77 -23.18
CA ASN A 136 -3.49 -3.13 -23.30
C ASN A 136 -2.94 -3.62 -21.95
N PRO A 137 -3.36 -4.81 -21.46
CA PRO A 137 -3.02 -5.31 -20.13
C PRO A 137 -1.51 -5.46 -19.90
N ASP A 138 -0.74 -5.83 -20.92
CA ASP A 138 0.72 -5.95 -20.81
C ASP A 138 1.38 -4.60 -20.54
N GLN A 139 0.89 -3.53 -21.18
CA GLN A 139 1.36 -2.17 -20.92
C GLN A 139 0.96 -1.69 -19.53
N PHE A 140 -0.21 -2.07 -19.06
CA PHE A 140 -0.65 -1.79 -17.70
C PHE A 140 0.27 -2.46 -16.67
N GLN A 141 0.60 -3.73 -16.88
CA GLN A 141 1.51 -4.48 -16.01
C GLN A 141 2.89 -3.84 -15.93
N ASP A 142 3.50 -3.50 -17.07
CA ASP A 142 4.80 -2.84 -17.11
C ASP A 142 4.77 -1.46 -16.44
N ALA A 143 3.76 -0.65 -16.76
CA ALA A 143 3.60 0.67 -16.14
C ALA A 143 3.42 0.60 -14.63
N PHE A 144 2.64 -0.38 -14.14
CA PHE A 144 2.47 -0.59 -12.71
C PHE A 144 3.76 -1.07 -12.04
N ALA A 145 4.46 -2.03 -12.63
CA ALA A 145 5.73 -2.53 -12.09
C ALA A 145 6.75 -1.40 -11.91
N ARG A 146 6.87 -0.52 -12.91
CA ARG A 146 7.75 0.66 -12.86
C ARG A 146 7.32 1.68 -11.81
N ALA A 147 6.02 1.96 -11.71
CA ALA A 147 5.48 2.88 -10.73
C ALA A 147 5.64 2.35 -9.30
N TRP A 148 5.43 1.04 -9.10
CA TRP A 148 5.62 0.36 -7.82
C TRP A 148 7.09 0.38 -7.40
N PHE A 149 7.99 0.07 -8.31
CA PHE A 149 9.43 0.16 -8.06
C PHE A 149 9.85 1.58 -7.67
N LYS A 150 9.38 2.60 -8.40
CA LYS A 150 9.65 4.00 -8.07
C LYS A 150 9.16 4.37 -6.66
N LEU A 151 7.96 3.93 -6.29
CA LEU A 151 7.40 4.18 -4.97
C LEU A 151 8.26 3.57 -3.87
N LEU A 152 8.60 2.29 -4.02
CA LEU A 152 9.37 1.55 -3.01
C LEU A 152 10.84 1.98 -2.94
N HIS A 153 11.42 2.38 -4.08
CA HIS A 153 12.83 2.79 -4.13
C HIS A 153 13.17 3.93 -3.19
N ARG A 154 12.20 4.79 -2.87
CA ARG A 154 12.38 5.90 -1.94
C ARG A 154 12.89 5.46 -0.57
N ASP A 155 12.55 4.25 -0.15
CA ASP A 155 12.85 3.68 1.16
C ASP A 155 13.87 2.52 1.08
N MET A 156 14.31 2.12 -0.12
CA MET A 156 15.19 0.97 -0.34
C MET A 156 16.67 1.29 -0.33
N GLY A 157 17.04 2.55 -0.37
CA GLY A 157 18.43 2.97 -0.57
C GLY A 157 18.95 2.72 -1.99
N PRO A 158 20.27 2.86 -2.22
CA PRO A 158 20.84 2.80 -3.54
C PRO A 158 20.74 1.41 -4.19
N LYS A 159 20.59 1.38 -5.50
CA LYS A 159 20.54 0.15 -6.30
C LYS A 159 21.71 -0.80 -6.04
N THR A 160 22.89 -0.27 -5.72
CA THR A 160 24.08 -1.06 -5.36
C THR A 160 23.90 -1.89 -4.10
N ARG A 161 22.86 -1.63 -3.30
CA ARG A 161 22.49 -2.39 -2.09
C ARG A 161 21.45 -3.46 -2.35
N TYR A 162 20.87 -3.54 -3.55
CA TYR A 162 19.89 -4.56 -3.88
C TYR A 162 20.53 -5.94 -3.94
N ILE A 163 19.83 -6.94 -3.44
CA ILE A 163 20.30 -8.31 -3.31
C ILE A 163 19.35 -9.23 -4.08
N GLY A 164 19.92 -10.19 -4.78
CA GLY A 164 19.17 -11.25 -5.43
C GLY A 164 19.06 -11.09 -6.95
N PRO A 165 18.54 -12.13 -7.61
CA PRO A 165 18.48 -12.19 -9.07
C PRO A 165 17.46 -11.21 -9.69
N GLU A 166 16.50 -10.73 -8.88
CA GLU A 166 15.45 -9.82 -9.33
C GLU A 166 15.89 -8.34 -9.29
N ALA A 167 17.12 -8.04 -8.85
CA ALA A 167 17.63 -6.68 -8.87
C ALA A 167 17.67 -6.15 -10.31
N PRO A 168 16.94 -5.04 -10.64
CA PRO A 168 16.86 -4.55 -12.01
C PRO A 168 18.22 -4.04 -12.48
N SER A 169 18.59 -4.38 -13.72
CA SER A 169 19.81 -3.87 -14.34
C SER A 169 19.65 -2.43 -14.86
N GLU A 170 18.42 -2.05 -15.22
CA GLU A 170 18.09 -0.73 -15.74
C GLU A 170 18.30 0.36 -14.68
N GLU A 171 18.87 1.49 -15.08
CA GLU A 171 18.91 2.73 -14.29
C GLU A 171 17.85 3.69 -14.81
N LEU A 172 16.96 4.10 -13.91
CA LEU A 172 15.86 4.99 -14.26
C LEU A 172 16.22 6.45 -13.89
N ILE A 173 15.68 7.40 -14.63
CA ILE A 173 16.02 8.82 -14.50
C ILE A 173 15.70 9.43 -13.12
N TRP A 174 14.83 8.78 -12.34
CA TRP A 174 14.47 9.20 -11.00
C TRP A 174 15.33 8.57 -9.91
N GLN A 175 16.28 7.70 -10.28
CA GLN A 175 17.24 7.12 -9.33
C GLN A 175 18.41 8.08 -9.16
N ASP A 176 18.70 8.45 -7.93
CA ASP A 176 19.84 9.33 -7.65
C ASP A 176 21.15 8.53 -7.76
N PRO A 177 22.13 9.05 -8.51
CA PRO A 177 23.44 8.45 -8.54
C PRO A 177 24.11 8.58 -7.16
N ILE A 178 24.51 7.46 -6.60
CA ILE A 178 25.23 7.45 -5.31
C ILE A 178 26.71 7.33 -5.58
N PRO A 179 27.56 8.22 -5.06
CA PRO A 179 28.98 8.11 -5.16
C PRO A 179 29.48 6.81 -4.57
N ALA A 180 30.54 6.26 -5.16
CA ALA A 180 31.20 5.10 -4.59
C ALA A 180 31.61 5.40 -3.13
N GLY A 181 31.18 4.53 -2.20
CA GLY A 181 31.54 4.68 -0.81
C GLY A 181 33.02 4.40 -0.57
N ASN A 182 33.54 4.90 0.54
CA ASN A 182 34.86 4.49 0.99
C ASN A 182 34.79 3.06 1.55
N THR A 183 35.45 2.12 0.86
CA THR A 183 35.52 0.72 1.29
C THR A 183 36.72 0.44 2.20
N ASN A 184 37.64 1.39 2.34
CA ASN A 184 38.83 1.26 3.16
C ASN A 184 38.66 1.96 4.51
N TYR A 185 37.87 1.36 5.39
CA TYR A 185 37.70 1.85 6.76
C TYR A 185 37.64 0.69 7.75
N ASN A 186 38.05 0.95 8.99
CA ASN A 186 38.00 -0.03 10.05
C ASN A 186 36.62 -0.04 10.72
N VAL A 187 35.83 -1.07 10.46
CA VAL A 187 34.48 -1.24 10.99
C VAL A 187 34.46 -1.24 12.53
N ASP A 188 35.43 -1.91 13.15
CA ASP A 188 35.46 -2.02 14.61
C ASP A 188 35.80 -0.67 15.27
N ALA A 189 36.70 0.11 14.65
CA ALA A 189 36.97 1.46 15.09
C ALA A 189 35.72 2.40 14.98
N VAL A 190 34.90 2.23 13.96
CA VAL A 190 33.64 2.98 13.81
C VAL A 190 32.64 2.52 14.87
N LYS A 191 32.48 1.22 15.09
CA LYS A 191 31.61 0.70 16.16
C LYS A 191 32.03 1.19 17.55
N ALA A 192 33.32 1.20 17.83
CA ALA A 192 33.83 1.74 19.10
C ALA A 192 33.46 3.21 19.28
N LYS A 193 33.64 4.05 18.25
CA LYS A 193 33.22 5.45 18.30
C LYS A 193 31.71 5.62 18.54
N ILE A 194 30.88 4.78 17.96
CA ILE A 194 29.43 4.82 18.18
C ILE A 194 29.13 4.44 19.64
N SER A 195 29.73 3.36 20.12
CA SER A 195 29.57 2.90 21.51
C SER A 195 29.99 3.95 22.51
N ASP A 196 31.11 4.64 22.25
CA ASP A 196 31.69 5.65 23.14
C ASP A 196 31.10 7.05 22.95
N SER A 197 30.11 7.21 22.10
CA SER A 197 29.51 8.52 21.78
C SER A 197 28.77 9.17 22.95
N GLY A 198 28.36 8.36 23.93
CA GLY A 198 27.53 8.82 25.05
C GLY A 198 26.06 9.01 24.70
N LEU A 199 25.66 8.73 23.44
CA LEU A 199 24.26 8.79 23.03
C LEU A 199 23.45 7.64 23.65
N SER A 200 22.24 7.93 24.04
CA SER A 200 21.27 6.92 24.43
C SER A 200 20.86 6.05 23.22
N ILE A 201 20.31 4.89 23.50
CA ILE A 201 19.79 3.99 22.44
C ILE A 201 18.76 4.72 21.56
N GLN A 202 17.89 5.52 22.17
CA GLN A 202 16.88 6.30 21.45
C GLN A 202 17.54 7.30 20.48
N GLU A 203 18.50 8.10 20.95
CA GLU A 203 19.22 9.06 20.10
C GLU A 203 19.99 8.38 18.96
N MET A 204 20.56 7.20 19.22
CA MET A 204 21.22 6.41 18.16
C MET A 204 20.22 5.92 17.10
N ILE A 205 19.03 5.47 17.53
CA ILE A 205 17.96 5.04 16.62
C ILE A 205 17.45 6.24 15.80
N GLU A 206 17.16 7.36 16.43
CA GLU A 206 16.71 8.59 15.78
C GLU A 206 17.72 9.08 14.74
N THR A 207 19.00 9.08 15.09
CA THR A 207 20.08 9.48 14.18
C THR A 207 20.18 8.55 12.98
N ALA A 208 20.13 7.23 13.20
CA ALA A 208 20.18 6.23 12.13
C ALA A 208 18.97 6.36 11.20
N TRP A 209 17.78 6.52 11.76
CA TRP A 209 16.56 6.70 11.00
C TRP A 209 16.56 7.99 10.18
N ALA A 210 16.91 9.10 10.80
CA ALA A 210 16.98 10.39 10.12
C ALA A 210 17.97 10.38 8.95
N SER A 211 19.10 9.68 9.09
CA SER A 211 20.10 9.55 8.01
C SER A 211 19.64 8.62 6.86
N ALA A 212 18.67 7.74 7.11
CA ALA A 212 18.18 6.80 6.12
C ALA A 212 16.92 7.31 5.37
N SER A 213 16.22 8.29 5.95
CA SER A 213 14.93 8.78 5.43
C SER A 213 15.02 10.02 4.54
N THR A 214 16.19 10.46 4.20
CA THR A 214 16.45 11.67 3.36
C THR A 214 16.61 11.32 1.90
#